data_fc74723382bef6173660be89c9d210c1
#
_entry.id   fc74723382bef6173660be89c9d210c1
#
_cell.length_a   1.000
_cell.length_b   1.000
_cell.length_c   1.000
_cell.angle_alpha   90.00
_cell.angle_beta   90.00
_cell.angle_gamma   90.00
#
_symmetry.space_group_name_H-M   'P 1'
#
loop_
_entity.id
_entity.type
_entity.pdbx_description
1 polymer ?
#
loop_
_entity_poly.entity_id
_entity_poly.type
_entity_poly.pdbx_seq_one_letter_code
_entity_poly.pdbx_strand_id
1 'polypeptide(L)'
;MSWAHFDKIYCISLNERPDRRKAAKKQFHAVGLLDKVEFVIVEKHPVDCEQGIFESHLLCMKQGLHAGADKMVIFEDDICFDRFNPQTLKSAIDFISTDKNWKMLFLGCMVKGSRKTENESVLKISFRSLCHAYVIDQNFARHLVKTPWRKIPFDDMLRNLDDNHFYAAYPSFAFQGNSRSDNQRYLALDRFRRLCGGLKRLQKMNERFHSNKRLIVMIHVLLILMLVVILTG
;
A
#
# COMPACT_ATOMS: atom_id res chain seq x y z
N MET A 1 6.77 -4.36 -21.33
CA MET A 1 6.03 -3.36 -20.52
C MET A 1 5.83 -3.94 -19.12
N SER A 2 6.22 -3.24 -18.08
CA SER A 2 6.27 -3.76 -16.69
C SER A 2 4.92 -4.15 -16.08
N TRP A 3 3.82 -3.57 -16.57
CA TRP A 3 2.47 -3.82 -16.09
C TRP A 3 1.70 -4.93 -16.84
N ALA A 4 2.35 -5.61 -17.78
CA ALA A 4 1.69 -6.67 -18.57
C ALA A 4 1.48 -7.99 -17.81
N HIS A 5 2.06 -8.10 -16.61
CA HIS A 5 1.99 -9.29 -15.77
C HIS A 5 0.72 -9.35 -14.90
N PHE A 6 -0.12 -8.33 -14.96
CA PHE A 6 -1.37 -8.25 -14.19
C PHE A 6 -2.56 -8.42 -15.13
N ASP A 7 -3.52 -9.23 -14.69
CA ASP A 7 -4.69 -9.54 -15.49
C ASP A 7 -5.74 -8.42 -15.43
N LYS A 8 -5.86 -7.79 -14.26
CA LYS A 8 -6.75 -6.66 -14.00
C LYS A 8 -6.10 -5.61 -13.12
N ILE A 9 -6.34 -4.35 -13.46
CA ILE A 9 -5.81 -3.19 -12.75
C ILE A 9 -6.95 -2.20 -12.52
N TYR A 10 -7.32 -2.01 -11.28
CA TYR A 10 -8.43 -1.15 -10.87
C TYR A 10 -7.93 0.10 -10.14
N CYS A 11 -8.69 1.19 -10.28
CA CYS A 11 -8.53 2.38 -9.45
C CYS A 11 -9.89 2.77 -8.86
N ILE A 12 -10.03 2.67 -7.55
CA ILE A 12 -11.22 3.09 -6.81
C ILE A 12 -11.26 4.61 -6.80
N SER A 13 -12.42 5.19 -7.16
CA SER A 13 -12.63 6.64 -7.09
C SER A 13 -14.07 6.97 -6.78
N LEU A 14 -14.27 7.94 -5.88
CA LEU A 14 -15.61 8.48 -5.61
C LEU A 14 -16.15 9.23 -6.84
N ASN A 15 -17.44 9.06 -7.13
CA ASN A 15 -18.11 9.77 -8.22
C ASN A 15 -17.96 11.29 -8.08
N GLU A 16 -18.09 11.81 -6.87
CA GLU A 16 -17.96 13.23 -6.53
C GLU A 16 -16.52 13.78 -6.57
N ARG A 17 -15.50 12.96 -6.89
CA ARG A 17 -14.08 13.37 -6.91
C ARG A 17 -13.43 13.28 -8.31
N PRO A 18 -13.97 13.97 -9.33
CA PRO A 18 -13.36 14.04 -10.65
C PRO A 18 -11.97 14.69 -10.63
N ASP A 19 -11.72 15.57 -9.65
CA ASP A 19 -10.42 16.19 -9.40
C ASP A 19 -9.33 15.15 -9.10
N ARG A 20 -9.62 14.19 -8.20
CA ARG A 20 -8.71 13.10 -7.83
C ARG A 20 -8.51 12.13 -9.00
N ARG A 21 -9.57 11.76 -9.71
CA ARG A 21 -9.46 10.95 -10.95
C ARG A 21 -8.55 11.60 -11.99
N LYS A 22 -8.67 12.91 -12.19
CA LYS A 22 -7.80 13.65 -13.13
C LYS A 22 -6.34 13.60 -12.67
N ALA A 23 -6.08 13.74 -11.37
CA ALA A 23 -4.75 13.63 -10.79
C ALA A 23 -4.18 12.20 -10.93
N ALA A 24 -4.97 11.18 -10.60
CA ALA A 24 -4.58 9.78 -10.75
C ALA A 24 -4.26 9.41 -12.20
N LYS A 25 -5.06 9.86 -13.17
CA LYS A 25 -4.77 9.66 -14.61
C LYS A 25 -3.40 10.20 -15.02
N LYS A 26 -2.99 11.38 -14.51
CA LYS A 26 -1.65 11.92 -14.74
C LYS A 26 -0.55 11.02 -14.15
N GLN A 27 -0.78 10.48 -12.96
CA GLN A 27 0.15 9.56 -12.32
C GLN A 27 0.27 8.25 -13.13
N PHE A 28 -0.83 7.68 -13.55
CA PHE A 28 -0.84 6.46 -14.37
C PHE A 28 -0.18 6.68 -15.73
N HIS A 29 -0.40 7.83 -16.36
CA HIS A 29 0.27 8.18 -17.61
C HIS A 29 1.79 8.23 -17.42
N ALA A 30 2.28 8.85 -16.35
CA ALA A 30 3.70 9.00 -16.07
C ALA A 30 4.45 7.65 -15.89
N VAL A 31 3.75 6.59 -15.52
CA VAL A 31 4.33 5.23 -15.34
C VAL A 31 3.89 4.25 -16.44
N GLY A 32 3.28 4.74 -17.54
CA GLY A 32 2.85 3.92 -18.68
C GLY A 32 1.74 2.91 -18.35
N LEU A 33 0.82 3.30 -17.46
CA LEU A 33 -0.25 2.43 -16.94
C LEU A 33 -1.66 2.88 -17.37
N LEU A 34 -1.82 4.12 -17.87
CA LEU A 34 -3.13 4.75 -18.07
C LEU A 34 -4.11 3.90 -18.89
N ASP A 35 -3.64 3.29 -19.97
CA ASP A 35 -4.48 2.50 -20.90
C ASP A 35 -4.93 1.15 -20.33
N LYS A 36 -4.41 0.75 -19.17
CA LYS A 36 -4.70 -0.54 -18.52
C LYS A 36 -5.55 -0.39 -17.27
N VAL A 37 -5.70 0.82 -16.73
CA VAL A 37 -6.44 1.05 -15.49
C VAL A 37 -7.92 1.21 -15.75
N GLU A 38 -8.70 0.36 -15.15
CA GLU A 38 -10.15 0.47 -15.09
C GLU A 38 -10.56 1.25 -13.83
N PHE A 39 -11.19 2.42 -13.99
CA PHE A 39 -11.71 3.18 -12.86
C PHE A 39 -13.02 2.57 -12.35
N VAL A 40 -13.02 2.13 -11.10
CA VAL A 40 -14.21 1.67 -10.39
C VAL A 40 -14.79 2.88 -9.67
N ILE A 41 -15.83 3.45 -10.29
CA ILE A 41 -16.51 4.64 -9.74
C ILE A 41 -17.55 4.18 -8.72
N VAL A 42 -17.43 4.71 -7.51
CA VAL A 42 -18.31 4.37 -6.39
C VAL A 42 -18.93 5.61 -5.80
N GLU A 43 -20.13 5.46 -5.23
CA GLU A 43 -20.78 6.51 -4.46
C GLU A 43 -20.26 6.51 -3.03
N LYS A 44 -20.27 7.69 -2.41
CA LYS A 44 -19.94 7.80 -1.00
C LYS A 44 -20.98 7.07 -0.16
N HIS A 45 -20.52 6.17 0.72
CA HIS A 45 -21.43 5.45 1.60
C HIS A 45 -22.18 6.44 2.51
N PRO A 46 -23.54 6.38 2.57
CA PRO A 46 -24.35 7.43 3.21
C PRO A 46 -24.15 7.53 4.72
N VAL A 47 -23.77 6.43 5.37
CA VAL A 47 -23.69 6.36 6.84
C VAL A 47 -22.26 6.20 7.34
N ASP A 48 -21.47 5.32 6.72
CA ASP A 48 -20.14 4.93 7.22
C ASP A 48 -19.11 4.92 6.09
N CYS A 49 -18.22 5.91 6.09
CA CYS A 49 -17.17 6.05 5.09
C CYS A 49 -16.21 4.85 5.08
N GLU A 50 -15.90 4.25 6.24
CA GLU A 50 -15.02 3.08 6.34
C GLU A 50 -15.68 1.83 5.74
N GLN A 51 -17.00 1.69 5.88
CA GLN A 51 -17.75 0.65 5.20
C GLN A 51 -17.68 0.83 3.68
N GLY A 52 -17.86 2.06 3.20
CA GLY A 52 -17.75 2.36 1.77
C GLY A 52 -16.38 2.02 1.19
N ILE A 53 -15.29 2.33 1.92
CA ILE A 53 -13.93 1.96 1.55
C ILE A 53 -13.80 0.44 1.49
N PHE A 54 -14.21 -0.27 2.55
CA PHE A 54 -14.17 -1.72 2.63
C PHE A 54 -14.91 -2.37 1.44
N GLU A 55 -16.15 -1.96 1.19
CA GLU A 55 -16.97 -2.49 0.10
C GLU A 55 -16.39 -2.21 -1.28
N SER A 56 -15.75 -1.05 -1.47
CA SER A 56 -15.11 -0.67 -2.72
C SER A 56 -13.90 -1.57 -3.05
N HIS A 57 -13.08 -1.92 -2.07
CA HIS A 57 -12.01 -2.87 -2.25
C HIS A 57 -12.53 -4.26 -2.60
N LEU A 58 -13.58 -4.74 -1.90
CA LEU A 58 -14.21 -6.03 -2.22
C LEU A 58 -14.89 -6.01 -3.59
N LEU A 59 -15.45 -4.88 -4.03
CA LEU A 59 -16.04 -4.75 -5.37
C LEU A 59 -14.98 -4.96 -6.45
N CYS A 60 -13.82 -4.32 -6.35
CA CYS A 60 -12.71 -4.53 -7.28
C CYS A 60 -12.29 -6.02 -7.34
N MET A 61 -12.16 -6.66 -6.17
CA MET A 61 -11.81 -8.09 -6.10
C MET A 61 -12.90 -8.96 -6.75
N LYS A 62 -14.18 -8.71 -6.49
CA LYS A 62 -15.30 -9.44 -7.11
C LYS A 62 -15.29 -9.29 -8.63
N GLN A 63 -15.09 -8.09 -9.15
CA GLN A 63 -14.99 -7.83 -10.59
C GLN A 63 -13.80 -8.58 -11.21
N GLY A 64 -12.63 -8.53 -10.58
CA GLY A 64 -11.45 -9.25 -11.06
C GLY A 64 -11.63 -10.76 -11.05
N LEU A 65 -12.19 -11.32 -9.98
CA LEU A 65 -12.50 -12.74 -9.89
C LEU A 65 -13.53 -13.19 -10.94
N HIS A 66 -14.55 -12.36 -11.19
CA HIS A 66 -15.53 -12.62 -12.25
C HIS A 66 -14.90 -12.61 -13.65
N ALA A 67 -13.90 -11.74 -13.85
CA ALA A 67 -13.12 -11.67 -15.09
C ALA A 67 -12.05 -12.78 -15.21
N GLY A 68 -11.93 -13.69 -14.23
CA GLY A 68 -10.96 -14.78 -14.24
C GLY A 68 -9.51 -14.33 -13.94
N ALA A 69 -9.32 -13.18 -13.28
CA ALA A 69 -8.00 -12.65 -13.00
C ALA A 69 -7.29 -13.43 -11.89
N ASP A 70 -6.05 -13.84 -12.13
CA ASP A 70 -5.18 -14.48 -11.14
C ASP A 70 -4.46 -13.46 -10.26
N LYS A 71 -4.02 -12.34 -10.86
CA LYS A 71 -3.32 -11.23 -10.20
C LYS A 71 -4.04 -9.92 -10.49
N MET A 72 -4.56 -9.31 -9.45
CA MET A 72 -5.26 -8.02 -9.54
C MET A 72 -4.44 -6.92 -8.87
N VAL A 73 -4.33 -5.77 -9.52
CA VAL A 73 -3.80 -4.55 -8.90
C VAL A 73 -4.95 -3.65 -8.52
N ILE A 74 -4.93 -3.13 -7.30
CA ILE A 74 -5.94 -2.18 -6.83
C ILE A 74 -5.24 -0.93 -6.32
N PHE A 75 -5.67 0.22 -6.85
CA PHE A 75 -5.24 1.56 -6.45
C PHE A 75 -6.40 2.36 -5.88
N GLU A 76 -6.08 3.33 -5.02
CA GLU A 76 -6.96 4.44 -4.69
C GLU A 76 -6.60 5.68 -5.54
N ASP A 77 -7.55 6.59 -5.76
CA ASP A 77 -7.38 7.74 -6.65
C ASP A 77 -6.51 8.89 -6.11
N ASP A 78 -5.99 8.76 -4.88
CA ASP A 78 -4.96 9.65 -4.33
C ASP A 78 -3.53 9.12 -4.50
N ILE A 79 -3.36 8.16 -5.38
CA ILE A 79 -2.05 7.61 -5.74
C ILE A 79 -1.06 8.68 -6.19
N CYS A 80 0.18 8.55 -5.74
CA CYS A 80 1.33 9.33 -6.20
C CYS A 80 2.51 8.41 -6.43
N PHE A 81 2.95 8.26 -7.68
CA PHE A 81 4.17 7.54 -7.98
C PHE A 81 5.39 8.42 -7.75
N ASP A 82 6.40 7.86 -7.13
CA ASP A 82 7.71 8.48 -6.94
C ASP A 82 8.78 7.39 -6.98
N ARG A 83 9.91 7.70 -7.63
CA ARG A 83 11.00 6.73 -7.83
C ARG A 83 10.55 5.40 -8.46
N PHE A 84 9.51 5.41 -9.28
CA PHE A 84 9.08 4.23 -10.01
C PHE A 84 10.21 3.69 -10.87
N ASN A 85 10.52 2.42 -10.69
CA ASN A 85 11.50 1.68 -11.49
C ASN A 85 10.85 0.40 -12.02
N PRO A 86 10.70 0.26 -13.35
CA PRO A 86 10.13 -0.94 -13.96
C PRO A 86 10.84 -2.24 -13.58
N GLN A 87 12.16 -2.18 -13.33
CA GLN A 87 12.93 -3.35 -12.94
C GLN A 87 12.60 -3.80 -11.51
N THR A 88 12.40 -2.85 -10.58
CA THR A 88 11.93 -3.15 -9.22
C THR A 88 10.57 -3.84 -9.26
N LEU A 89 9.64 -3.33 -10.06
CA LEU A 89 8.32 -3.96 -10.23
C LEU A 89 8.44 -5.37 -10.82
N LYS A 90 9.21 -5.52 -11.92
CA LYS A 90 9.42 -6.83 -12.56
C LYS A 90 10.02 -7.84 -11.57
N SER A 91 11.10 -7.46 -10.90
CA SER A 91 11.77 -8.31 -9.91
C SER A 91 10.84 -8.75 -8.77
N ALA A 92 9.98 -7.82 -8.30
CA ALA A 92 9.01 -8.14 -7.25
C ALA A 92 7.93 -9.11 -7.75
N ILE A 93 7.47 -8.97 -9.00
CA ILE A 93 6.50 -9.88 -9.61
C ILE A 93 7.12 -11.27 -9.81
N ASP A 94 8.33 -11.32 -10.34
CA ASP A 94 9.05 -12.58 -10.55
C ASP A 94 9.19 -13.33 -9.21
N PHE A 95 9.54 -12.62 -8.13
CA PHE A 95 9.65 -13.20 -6.80
C PHE A 95 8.33 -13.78 -6.28
N ILE A 96 7.24 -13.01 -6.26
CA ILE A 96 5.95 -13.51 -5.76
C ILE A 96 5.39 -14.65 -6.63
N SER A 97 5.79 -14.72 -7.91
CA SER A 97 5.36 -15.80 -8.79
C SER A 97 6.02 -17.15 -8.46
N THR A 98 7.12 -17.15 -7.68
CA THR A 98 7.76 -18.37 -7.17
C THR A 98 7.18 -18.84 -5.84
N ASP A 99 6.59 -17.95 -5.05
CA ASP A 99 5.93 -18.28 -3.78
C ASP A 99 4.45 -18.59 -4.01
N LYS A 100 4.09 -19.86 -4.01
CA LYS A 100 2.69 -20.32 -4.19
C LYS A 100 1.72 -19.85 -3.10
N ASN A 101 2.25 -19.36 -1.98
CA ASN A 101 1.44 -18.95 -0.82
C ASN A 101 1.35 -17.43 -0.65
N TRP A 102 1.95 -16.64 -1.55
CA TRP A 102 1.84 -15.18 -1.45
C TRP A 102 0.37 -14.74 -1.48
N LYS A 103 0.06 -13.70 -0.76
CA LYS A 103 -1.31 -13.17 -0.65
C LYS A 103 -1.43 -11.75 -1.16
N MET A 104 -0.51 -10.88 -0.73
CA MET A 104 -0.47 -9.49 -1.16
C MET A 104 0.96 -9.01 -1.38
N LEU A 105 1.16 -8.19 -2.41
CA LEU A 105 2.35 -7.40 -2.63
C LEU A 105 1.96 -5.91 -2.61
N PHE A 106 2.36 -5.20 -1.59
CA PHE A 106 2.16 -3.76 -1.50
C PHE A 106 3.19 -3.02 -2.33
N LEU A 107 2.73 -2.11 -3.19
CA LEU A 107 3.61 -1.24 -3.99
C LEU A 107 4.08 -0.03 -3.17
N GLY A 108 3.40 0.19 -2.05
CA GLY A 108 3.73 1.14 -1.01
C GLY A 108 2.75 1.04 0.15
N CYS A 109 3.26 0.96 1.37
CA CYS A 109 2.47 0.88 2.59
C CYS A 109 3.28 1.35 3.79
N MET A 110 2.65 1.39 4.96
CA MET A 110 3.34 1.47 6.26
C MET A 110 3.37 0.09 6.91
N VAL A 111 4.48 -0.21 7.58
CA VAL A 111 4.71 -1.52 8.21
C VAL A 111 4.96 -1.39 9.72
N LYS A 112 4.67 -2.45 10.48
CA LYS A 112 5.09 -2.65 11.88
C LYS A 112 6.51 -3.23 11.94
N GLY A 113 6.88 -3.99 10.93
CA GLY A 113 8.17 -4.64 10.79
C GLY A 113 8.40 -5.09 9.35
N SER A 114 9.67 -5.26 8.99
CA SER A 114 10.05 -5.84 7.72
C SER A 114 11.28 -6.72 7.86
N ARG A 115 11.41 -7.69 6.95
CA ARG A 115 12.60 -8.56 6.80
C ARG A 115 12.99 -8.59 5.33
N LYS A 116 14.28 -8.57 5.05
CA LYS A 116 14.80 -8.79 3.70
C LYS A 116 14.45 -10.20 3.26
N THR A 117 14.17 -10.36 1.99
CA THR A 117 14.09 -11.66 1.31
C THR A 117 15.40 -11.89 0.56
N GLU A 118 15.51 -13.01 -0.17
CA GLU A 118 16.60 -13.24 -1.13
C GLU A 118 16.54 -12.28 -2.33
N ASN A 119 15.40 -11.64 -2.55
CA ASN A 119 15.22 -10.64 -3.61
C ASN A 119 15.36 -9.24 -3.02
N GLU A 120 16.32 -8.46 -3.53
CA GLU A 120 16.59 -7.10 -3.05
C GLU A 120 15.43 -6.10 -3.30
N SER A 121 14.54 -6.42 -4.25
CA SER A 121 13.38 -5.62 -4.58
C SER A 121 12.12 -5.96 -3.76
N VAL A 122 12.23 -6.89 -2.79
CA VAL A 122 11.09 -7.38 -2.00
C VAL A 122 11.42 -7.47 -0.52
N LEU A 123 10.53 -6.94 0.29
CA LEU A 123 10.53 -7.16 1.74
C LEU A 123 9.34 -8.02 2.14
N LYS A 124 9.57 -8.99 3.01
CA LYS A 124 8.50 -9.65 3.77
C LYS A 124 8.09 -8.71 4.89
N ILE A 125 6.79 -8.45 5.06
CA ILE A 125 6.33 -7.39 5.96
C ILE A 125 5.28 -7.87 6.97
N SER A 126 5.22 -7.17 8.10
CA SER A 126 4.07 -7.11 8.99
C SER A 126 3.33 -5.80 8.71
N PHE A 127 2.18 -5.89 8.06
CA PHE A 127 1.42 -4.74 7.56
C PHE A 127 0.89 -3.87 8.71
N ARG A 128 0.86 -2.55 8.51
CA ARG A 128 0.29 -1.57 9.45
C ARG A 128 -0.90 -0.82 8.87
N SER A 129 -0.71 -0.15 7.73
CA SER A 129 -1.73 0.70 7.10
C SER A 129 -1.32 1.17 5.70
N LEU A 130 -2.21 1.84 5.01
CA LEU A 130 -2.12 2.42 3.67
C LEU A 130 -2.26 1.34 2.59
N CYS A 131 -3.52 0.92 2.37
CA CYS A 131 -3.91 0.00 1.28
C CYS A 131 -4.18 0.69 -0.06
N HIS A 132 -3.55 1.83 -0.32
CA HIS A 132 -3.80 2.64 -1.51
C HIS A 132 -3.20 2.08 -2.82
N ALA A 133 -2.30 1.07 -2.74
CA ALA A 133 -1.65 0.48 -3.91
C ALA A 133 -1.11 -0.92 -3.60
N TYR A 134 -1.76 -1.95 -4.10
CA TYR A 134 -1.33 -3.34 -3.87
C TYR A 134 -1.73 -4.29 -4.99
N VAL A 135 -1.03 -5.40 -5.06
CA VAL A 135 -1.38 -6.59 -5.86
C VAL A 135 -1.95 -7.63 -4.92
N ILE A 136 -2.98 -8.33 -5.35
CA ILE A 136 -3.61 -9.41 -4.59
C ILE A 136 -3.73 -10.69 -5.41
N ASP A 137 -3.44 -11.82 -4.77
CA ASP A 137 -3.66 -13.16 -5.33
C ASP A 137 -5.15 -13.52 -5.37
N GLN A 138 -5.58 -14.25 -6.40
CA GLN A 138 -6.98 -14.63 -6.55
C GLN A 138 -7.53 -15.47 -5.39
N ASN A 139 -6.74 -16.39 -4.83
CA ASN A 139 -7.22 -17.25 -3.75
C ASN A 139 -7.46 -16.43 -2.48
N PHE A 140 -6.57 -15.48 -2.19
CA PHE A 140 -6.74 -14.58 -1.08
C PHE A 140 -7.89 -13.59 -1.34
N ALA A 141 -8.06 -13.09 -2.55
CA ALA A 141 -9.23 -12.29 -2.94
C ALA A 141 -10.54 -13.07 -2.75
N ARG A 142 -10.60 -14.37 -3.17
CA ARG A 142 -11.76 -15.27 -2.94
C ARG A 142 -12.09 -15.43 -1.47
N HIS A 143 -11.07 -15.40 -0.60
CA HIS A 143 -11.28 -15.44 0.84
C HIS A 143 -11.86 -14.11 1.35
N LEU A 144 -11.26 -12.97 0.96
CA LEU A 144 -11.68 -11.66 1.45
C LEU A 144 -13.09 -11.27 1.01
N VAL A 145 -13.51 -11.57 -0.22
CA VAL A 145 -14.86 -11.22 -0.72
C VAL A 145 -16.00 -11.90 0.04
N LYS A 146 -15.70 -12.93 0.84
CA LYS A 146 -16.65 -13.60 1.72
C LYS A 146 -16.72 -12.96 3.12
N THR A 147 -15.79 -12.04 3.43
CA THR A 147 -15.71 -11.43 4.76
C THR A 147 -16.82 -10.38 4.90
N PRO A 148 -17.73 -10.50 5.88
CA PRO A 148 -18.75 -9.50 6.11
C PRO A 148 -18.17 -8.25 6.76
N TRP A 149 -18.79 -7.10 6.53
CA TRP A 149 -18.47 -5.87 7.26
C TRP A 149 -18.75 -6.03 8.76
N ARG A 150 -17.74 -5.79 9.59
CA ARG A 150 -17.79 -5.90 11.06
C ARG A 150 -17.43 -4.60 11.77
N LYS A 151 -17.60 -3.43 11.12
CA LYS A 151 -17.19 -2.11 11.63
C LYS A 151 -15.67 -2.01 11.87
N ILE A 152 -14.89 -2.79 11.15
CA ILE A 152 -13.43 -2.78 11.18
C ILE A 152 -12.94 -2.24 9.84
N PRO A 153 -12.21 -1.11 9.80
CA PRO A 153 -11.63 -0.57 8.58
C PRO A 153 -10.81 -1.60 7.80
N PHE A 154 -10.75 -1.49 6.48
CA PHE A 154 -10.07 -2.46 5.62
C PHE A 154 -8.59 -2.64 6.00
N ASP A 155 -7.88 -1.54 6.27
CA ASP A 155 -6.50 -1.57 6.76
C ASP A 155 -6.36 -2.34 8.09
N ASP A 156 -7.28 -2.10 9.01
CA ASP A 156 -7.28 -2.72 10.34
C ASP A 156 -7.59 -4.22 10.25
N MET A 157 -8.48 -4.60 9.35
CA MET A 157 -8.77 -6.00 9.06
C MET A 157 -7.52 -6.73 8.57
N LEU A 158 -6.83 -6.18 7.57
CA LEU A 158 -5.59 -6.77 7.05
C LEU A 158 -4.48 -6.79 8.11
N ARG A 159 -4.34 -5.72 8.89
CA ARG A 159 -3.38 -5.66 9.99
C ARG A 159 -3.60 -6.74 11.05
N ASN A 160 -4.85 -7.07 11.33
CA ASN A 160 -5.22 -8.05 12.34
C ASN A 160 -5.06 -9.50 11.87
N LEU A 161 -4.98 -9.72 10.56
CA LEU A 161 -4.64 -11.05 10.03
C LEU A 161 -3.21 -11.44 10.36
N ASP A 162 -2.30 -10.46 10.54
CA ASP A 162 -0.87 -10.63 10.83
C ASP A 162 -0.21 -11.75 10.00
N ASP A 163 -0.49 -11.71 8.70
CA ASP A 163 -0.19 -12.80 7.78
C ASP A 163 1.27 -12.78 7.33
N ASN A 164 1.90 -13.93 7.34
CA ASN A 164 3.30 -14.10 6.95
C ASN A 164 3.54 -14.10 5.43
N HIS A 165 2.50 -13.96 4.59
CA HIS A 165 2.60 -13.97 3.13
C HIS A 165 2.27 -12.60 2.53
N PHE A 166 2.50 -11.55 3.33
CA PHE A 166 2.44 -10.16 2.88
C PHE A 166 3.85 -9.67 2.54
N TYR A 167 3.97 -9.10 1.36
CA TYR A 167 5.21 -8.57 0.81
C TYR A 167 5.06 -7.10 0.43
N ALA A 168 6.17 -6.39 0.33
CA ALA A 168 6.21 -5.02 -0.18
C ALA A 168 7.35 -4.86 -1.19
N ALA A 169 7.09 -4.12 -2.27
CA ALA A 169 8.12 -3.70 -3.19
C ALA A 169 9.13 -2.77 -2.47
N TYR A 170 10.40 -2.96 -2.74
CA TYR A 170 11.48 -2.18 -2.12
C TYR A 170 12.52 -1.73 -3.18
N PRO A 171 12.81 -0.44 -3.22
CA PRO A 171 12.12 0.66 -2.52
C PRO A 171 10.66 0.81 -2.96
N SER A 172 9.77 1.18 -2.03
CA SER A 172 8.38 1.52 -2.37
C SER A 172 8.34 2.64 -3.40
N PHE A 173 7.44 2.56 -4.37
CA PHE A 173 7.30 3.56 -5.43
C PHE A 173 5.89 4.12 -5.55
N ALA A 174 4.93 3.56 -4.82
CA ALA A 174 3.56 4.05 -4.73
C ALA A 174 3.32 4.69 -3.35
N PHE A 175 2.80 5.91 -3.35
CA PHE A 175 2.58 6.71 -2.14
C PHE A 175 1.17 7.29 -2.16
N GLN A 176 0.63 7.53 -0.99
CA GLN A 176 -0.60 8.28 -0.86
C GLN A 176 -0.32 9.77 -1.01
N GLY A 177 -1.06 10.45 -1.87
CA GLY A 177 -0.96 11.88 -2.11
C GLY A 177 -1.48 12.72 -0.93
N ASN A 178 -1.21 14.03 -0.97
CA ASN A 178 -1.65 14.97 0.05
C ASN A 178 -3.04 15.56 -0.21
N SER A 179 -3.87 14.93 -1.05
CA SER A 179 -5.25 15.37 -1.27
C SER A 179 -6.04 15.33 0.03
N ARG A 180 -6.99 16.26 0.20
CA ARG A 180 -7.81 16.31 1.40
C ARG A 180 -8.61 15.01 1.53
N SER A 181 -8.52 14.37 2.69
CA SER A 181 -9.28 13.16 2.98
C SER A 181 -10.77 13.48 3.08
N ASP A 182 -11.60 12.62 2.50
CA ASP A 182 -13.05 12.66 2.63
C ASP A 182 -13.54 11.96 3.92
N ASN A 183 -12.61 11.30 4.63
CA ASN A 183 -12.87 10.63 5.88
C ASN A 183 -12.77 11.60 7.06
N GLN A 184 -13.92 12.07 7.53
CA GLN A 184 -14.01 13.06 8.63
C GLN A 184 -13.45 12.56 9.96
N ARG A 185 -13.41 11.25 10.17
CA ARG A 185 -12.92 10.63 11.42
C ARG A 185 -11.46 10.94 11.71
N TYR A 186 -10.65 11.21 10.69
CA TYR A 186 -9.20 11.40 10.82
C TYR A 186 -8.71 12.82 10.55
N LEU A 187 -9.58 13.83 10.50
CA LEU A 187 -9.20 15.20 10.15
C LEU A 187 -8.09 15.79 11.05
N ALA A 188 -8.14 15.55 12.37
CA ALA A 188 -7.09 16.02 13.28
C ALA A 188 -5.75 15.32 13.02
N LEU A 189 -5.78 14.01 12.80
CA LEU A 189 -4.61 13.22 12.45
C LEU A 189 -4.06 13.63 11.08
N ASP A 190 -4.92 13.97 10.13
CA ASP A 190 -4.53 14.43 8.80
C ASP A 190 -3.83 15.80 8.86
N ARG A 191 -4.31 16.71 9.71
CA ARG A 191 -3.60 17.99 9.98
C ARG A 191 -2.21 17.75 10.55
N PHE A 192 -2.09 16.87 11.54
CA PHE A 192 -0.78 16.52 12.13
C PHE A 192 0.15 15.88 11.08
N ARG A 193 -0.35 14.94 10.28
CA ARG A 193 0.42 14.32 9.20
C ARG A 193 0.95 15.35 8.20
N ARG A 194 0.16 16.37 7.85
CA ARG A 194 0.59 17.47 6.96
C ARG A 194 1.68 18.31 7.59
N LEU A 195 1.62 18.62 8.88
CA LEU A 195 2.70 19.30 9.61
C LEU A 195 4.01 18.49 9.57
N CYS A 196 3.93 17.17 9.61
CA CYS A 196 5.09 16.26 9.47
C CYS A 196 5.58 16.10 8.02
N GLY A 197 5.06 16.86 7.06
CA GLY A 197 5.43 16.80 5.64
C GLY A 197 4.60 15.81 4.80
N GLY A 198 3.46 15.37 5.31
CA GLY A 198 2.47 14.54 4.62
C GLY A 198 2.75 13.03 4.69
N LEU A 199 1.77 12.25 4.25
CA LEU A 199 1.81 10.79 4.29
C LEU A 199 2.97 10.19 3.50
N LYS A 200 3.29 10.75 2.33
CA LYS A 200 4.43 10.32 1.50
C LYS A 200 5.75 10.37 2.27
N ARG A 201 5.99 11.45 3.03
CA ARG A 201 7.21 11.58 3.86
C ARG A 201 7.22 10.57 5.00
N LEU A 202 6.10 10.44 5.70
CA LEU A 202 5.94 9.47 6.80
C LEU A 202 6.13 8.03 6.32
N GLN A 203 5.59 7.67 5.15
CA GLN A 203 5.78 6.36 4.54
C GLN A 203 7.25 6.09 4.22
N LYS A 204 7.97 7.06 3.62
CA LYS A 204 9.42 6.95 3.37
C LYS A 204 10.23 6.82 4.65
N MET A 205 9.87 7.54 5.71
CA MET A 205 10.53 7.42 7.01
C MET A 205 10.28 6.05 7.64
N ASN A 206 9.04 5.54 7.59
CA ASN A 206 8.69 4.21 8.07
C ASN A 206 9.47 3.12 7.32
N GLU A 207 9.55 3.21 5.99
CA GLU A 207 10.32 2.29 5.16
C GLU A 207 11.81 2.30 5.56
N ARG A 208 12.43 3.49 5.64
CA ARG A 208 13.85 3.64 6.02
C ARG A 208 14.14 3.07 7.42
N PHE A 209 13.26 3.34 8.36
CA PHE A 209 13.40 2.83 9.71
C PHE A 209 13.35 1.30 9.74
N HIS A 210 12.32 0.70 9.16
CA HIS A 210 12.14 -0.74 9.25
C HIS A 210 13.13 -1.55 8.41
N SER A 211 13.56 -1.02 7.26
CA SER A 211 14.59 -1.67 6.42
C SER A 211 15.98 -1.61 7.03
N ASN A 212 16.26 -0.61 7.91
CA ASN A 212 17.57 -0.41 8.53
C ASN A 212 17.51 -0.49 10.07
N LYS A 213 16.46 -1.06 10.65
CA LYS A 213 16.21 -1.05 12.10
C LYS A 213 17.42 -1.49 12.93
N ARG A 214 18.08 -2.59 12.54
CA ARG A 214 19.24 -3.12 13.27
C ARG A 214 20.39 -2.11 13.31
N LEU A 215 20.70 -1.50 12.16
CA LEU A 215 21.77 -0.48 12.06
C LEU A 215 21.42 0.76 12.89
N ILE A 216 20.18 1.25 12.80
CA ILE A 216 19.71 2.41 13.54
C ILE A 216 19.81 2.15 15.05
N VAL A 217 19.34 0.99 15.52
CA VAL A 217 19.45 0.62 16.96
C VAL A 217 20.90 0.52 17.39
N MET A 218 21.77 -0.11 16.60
CA MET A 218 23.19 -0.23 16.90
C MET A 218 23.86 1.15 17.04
N ILE A 219 23.61 2.07 16.11
CA ILE A 219 24.12 3.44 16.17
C ILE A 219 23.67 4.15 17.46
N HIS A 220 22.38 4.04 17.82
CA HIS A 220 21.87 4.67 19.04
C HIS A 220 22.52 4.09 20.31
N VAL A 221 22.70 2.77 20.38
CA VAL A 221 23.39 2.12 21.49
C VAL A 221 24.83 2.63 21.61
N LEU A 222 25.56 2.70 20.49
CA LEU A 222 26.95 3.24 20.50
C LEU A 222 27.00 4.68 20.93
N LEU A 223 26.08 5.53 20.49
CA LEU A 223 26.01 6.94 20.92
C LEU A 223 25.73 7.07 22.42
N ILE A 224 24.83 6.25 22.97
CA ILE A 224 24.55 6.23 24.41
C ILE A 224 25.78 5.79 25.19
N LEU A 225 26.48 4.75 24.75
CA LEU A 225 27.70 4.28 25.40
C LEU A 225 28.82 5.36 25.39
N MET A 226 29.01 6.03 24.24
CA MET A 226 29.95 7.17 24.15
C MET A 226 29.59 8.29 25.13
N LEU A 227 28.29 8.64 25.21
CA LEU A 227 27.84 9.71 26.14
C LEU A 227 28.10 9.31 27.57
N VAL A 228 27.84 8.07 27.96
CA VAL A 228 28.13 7.56 29.31
C VAL A 228 29.63 7.69 29.62
N VAL A 229 30.51 7.26 28.72
CA VAL A 229 31.96 7.37 28.90
C VAL A 229 32.40 8.84 29.10
N ILE A 230 31.86 9.78 28.31
CA ILE A 230 32.18 11.21 28.43
C ILE A 230 31.70 11.80 29.77
N LEU A 231 30.57 11.32 30.29
CA LEU A 231 30.01 11.85 31.56
C LEU A 231 30.60 11.22 32.82
N THR A 232 31.29 10.08 32.70
CA THR A 232 31.86 9.32 33.83
C THR A 232 33.39 9.38 33.92
N GLY A 233 34.05 9.85 32.85
CA GLY A 233 35.50 10.07 32.80
C GLY A 233 35.84 11.50 33.01
#